data_ff58ab907e9b596841092cb755e29a9a
#
_entry.id   ff58ab907e9b596841092cb755e29a9a
#
_cell.length_a   1.000
_cell.length_b   1.000
_cell.length_c   1.000
_cell.angle_alpha   90.00
_cell.angle_beta   90.00
_cell.angle_gamma   90.00
#
_symmetry.space_group_name_H-M   'P 1'
#
loop_
_entity.id
_entity.type
_entity.pdbx_description
1 polymer ?
#
loop_
_entity_poly.entity_id
_entity_poly.type
_entity_poly.pdbx_seq_one_letter_code
_entity_poly.pdbx_strand_id
1 'polypeptide(L)'
;TGAYMAINALKLEEYTDVERPQTFTSLTITGSAVEEGEVPMHMISPTDKVSNKFEAFLSLQSGKFSFKGVTSEGVSTDIGKGHEPGVVAMNSYGISAEVTGPVYIVVDMSKKSYTITPVEEWSIVGSVTEGGWNAGAGVPLAYQGKGVWGGRVKLTGLGTASDRARFNFIMNKSWDYTMKRISDTPNEVAFSNSGYSSSDINLNHGTYNITLDLRRFAFYIDCGEEGIDPFKISVMGSSVANGQGADSNHGYAYMFGELQDERFKNQETRLPWYTSGISIGGNSTLNLLARYNDLLYDCGKYVIFGLSLGNEGIHGAADQQAIYNQFKDNMQTLISKAREDGKYPVMMNNYTRGDFEESDYRYVKQMNLLIHEWDLPSVNMLGAIDNGSGKWADGYQNGTDLYHPNTEGHREFLYAMVPSLFDAIEAGKTLPARVSGTSYTLAGKVLEFTPEETVHPFTISFKVKGATDGTIATFTNGGNTMGTLKIQEGKVVYNSPSQGKIVGGNVTDNQWHVVSLTHYYAQGRTLLYTDKSLAGELNEKLTVGKFIIGDNSSTEGREYSELFFYRSAMNEEEINKLCDGSMLKSSLEIYAPLDGSKSTIENLAQSMNTVVVKSE
;
A
#
# COMPACT_ATOMS: atom_id res chain seq x y z
N THR A 1 77.31 17.23 35.40
CA THR A 1 77.75 16.52 34.23
C THR A 1 76.52 16.46 33.26
N GLY A 2 76.52 17.44 32.34
CA GLY A 2 75.48 17.51 31.30
C GLY A 2 75.72 16.43 30.25
N ALA A 3 74.69 15.63 29.99
CA ALA A 3 74.65 14.75 28.83
C ALA A 3 74.29 15.58 27.60
N TYR A 4 75.24 15.77 26.70
CA TYR A 4 74.99 16.31 25.38
C TYR A 4 74.43 15.17 24.53
N MET A 5 73.17 15.29 24.06
CA MET A 5 72.63 14.45 23.00
C MET A 5 73.20 15.01 21.69
N ALA A 6 74.14 14.33 21.09
CA ALA A 6 74.61 14.63 19.75
C ALA A 6 73.54 14.10 18.78
N ILE A 7 72.78 14.98 18.13
CA ILE A 7 71.97 14.65 16.99
C ILE A 7 72.90 14.48 15.79
N ASN A 8 73.30 13.23 15.49
CA ASN A 8 74.27 12.91 14.46
C ASN A 8 73.74 12.85 13.02
N ALA A 9 72.49 13.07 12.81
CA ALA A 9 71.93 13.29 11.46
C ALA A 9 70.56 13.94 11.60
N LEU A 10 70.41 15.20 11.29
CA LEU A 10 69.17 15.74 10.79
C LEU A 10 69.13 15.33 9.29
N LYS A 11 68.45 14.25 8.97
CA LYS A 11 67.96 14.00 7.63
C LYS A 11 66.76 14.94 7.49
N LEU A 12 66.99 16.10 6.90
CA LEU A 12 65.94 16.85 6.24
C LEU A 12 65.52 15.96 5.04
N GLU A 13 64.59 15.07 5.28
CA GLU A 13 63.78 14.61 4.19
C GLU A 13 63.01 15.85 3.76
N GLU A 14 63.19 16.25 2.50
CA GLU A 14 62.27 17.15 1.84
C GLU A 14 60.90 16.53 2.09
N TYR A 15 60.11 17.15 2.98
CA TYR A 15 58.71 16.87 3.10
C TYR A 15 58.15 17.36 1.74
N THR A 16 58.19 16.49 0.73
CA THR A 16 57.32 16.67 -0.38
C THR A 16 55.94 16.73 0.24
N ASP A 17 55.37 17.93 0.22
CA ASP A 17 53.97 18.12 0.55
C ASP A 17 53.25 17.03 -0.21
N VAL A 18 52.84 15.98 0.51
CA VAL A 18 51.93 15.00 -0.06
C VAL A 18 50.67 15.84 -0.25
N GLU A 19 50.54 16.35 -1.49
CA GLU A 19 49.34 17.09 -1.88
C GLU A 19 48.17 16.29 -1.37
N ARG A 20 47.57 16.76 -0.29
CA ARG A 20 46.32 16.16 0.17
C ARG A 20 45.39 16.21 -1.05
N PRO A 21 44.83 15.08 -1.46
CA PRO A 21 43.96 15.09 -2.64
C PRO A 21 42.94 16.19 -2.43
N GLN A 22 42.98 17.22 -3.30
CA GLN A 22 41.99 18.29 -3.23
C GLN A 22 40.61 17.67 -3.41
N THR A 23 39.73 17.91 -2.45
CA THR A 23 38.33 17.51 -2.55
C THR A 23 37.55 18.63 -3.21
N PHE A 24 36.70 18.26 -4.16
CA PHE A 24 35.87 19.19 -4.92
C PHE A 24 34.42 19.12 -4.45
N THR A 25 33.78 20.27 -4.35
CA THR A 25 32.34 20.39 -4.08
C THR A 25 31.51 20.44 -5.35
N SER A 26 32.14 20.85 -6.48
CA SER A 26 31.51 20.81 -7.79
C SER A 26 32.55 20.67 -8.89
N LEU A 27 32.14 20.09 -9.99
CA LEU A 27 32.86 20.03 -11.25
C LEU A 27 31.93 20.37 -12.40
N THR A 28 32.41 21.17 -13.35
CA THR A 28 31.68 21.57 -14.54
C THR A 28 32.51 21.28 -15.75
N ILE A 29 31.95 20.67 -16.80
CA ILE A 29 32.60 20.51 -18.11
C ILE A 29 32.22 21.69 -18.98
N THR A 30 33.21 22.26 -19.70
CA THR A 30 33.03 23.43 -20.55
C THR A 30 33.96 23.37 -21.75
N GLY A 31 33.66 24.13 -22.78
CA GLY A 31 34.53 24.30 -23.97
C GLY A 31 33.77 24.16 -25.28
N SER A 32 34.49 24.41 -26.39
CA SER A 32 33.91 24.41 -27.75
C SER A 32 33.39 23.04 -28.21
N ALA A 33 33.84 21.97 -27.55
CA ALA A 33 33.34 20.62 -27.81
C ALA A 33 32.04 20.29 -27.07
N VAL A 34 31.67 21.05 -26.06
CA VAL A 34 30.42 20.83 -25.30
C VAL A 34 29.30 21.55 -26.03
N GLU A 35 28.33 20.79 -26.55
CA GLU A 35 27.23 21.33 -27.36
C GLU A 35 26.43 22.40 -26.59
N GLU A 36 26.20 22.15 -25.30
CA GLU A 36 25.50 23.06 -24.39
C GLU A 36 26.37 24.22 -23.90
N GLY A 37 27.68 24.23 -24.25
CA GLY A 37 28.67 25.19 -23.79
C GLY A 37 29.24 24.90 -22.42
N GLU A 38 28.39 24.65 -21.43
CA GLU A 38 28.77 24.34 -20.05
C GLU A 38 27.74 23.38 -19.41
N VAL A 39 28.23 22.30 -18.79
CA VAL A 39 27.38 21.29 -18.12
C VAL A 39 27.92 20.99 -16.75
N PRO A 40 27.13 21.22 -15.66
CA PRO A 40 27.47 20.76 -14.32
C PRO A 40 27.55 19.23 -14.27
N MET A 41 28.54 18.70 -13.59
CA MET A 41 28.68 17.26 -13.38
C MET A 41 28.04 16.84 -12.05
N HIS A 42 27.38 15.70 -12.06
CA HIS A 42 26.82 15.08 -10.88
C HIS A 42 27.93 14.45 -10.03
N MET A 43 27.91 14.71 -8.73
CA MET A 43 28.85 14.12 -7.78
C MET A 43 28.38 12.71 -7.40
N ILE A 44 29.22 11.71 -7.59
CA ILE A 44 28.96 10.34 -7.15
C ILE A 44 29.36 10.24 -5.67
N SER A 45 28.39 10.40 -4.77
CA SER A 45 28.61 10.38 -3.31
C SER A 45 27.43 9.77 -2.57
N PRO A 46 27.39 8.44 -2.41
CA PRO A 46 26.28 7.77 -1.74
C PRO A 46 26.22 8.01 -0.22
N THR A 47 27.34 8.34 0.42
CA THR A 47 27.45 8.48 1.88
C THR A 47 27.91 9.86 2.34
N ASP A 48 28.67 10.58 1.49
CA ASP A 48 29.33 11.84 1.87
C ASP A 48 28.92 12.96 0.91
N LYS A 49 28.88 14.19 1.42
CA LYS A 49 28.58 15.39 0.62
C LYS A 49 29.79 15.89 -0.20
N VAL A 50 30.92 15.19 -0.15
CA VAL A 50 32.15 15.52 -0.84
C VAL A 50 32.71 14.25 -1.47
N SER A 51 32.98 14.31 -2.78
CA SER A 51 33.54 13.19 -3.52
C SER A 51 34.62 13.70 -4.48
N ASN A 52 35.50 12.78 -4.90
CA ASN A 52 36.43 13.03 -5.97
C ASN A 52 35.99 12.40 -7.29
N LYS A 53 34.76 11.84 -7.35
CA LYS A 53 34.18 11.29 -8.59
C LYS A 53 32.98 12.09 -9.02
N PHE A 54 32.99 12.42 -10.31
CA PHE A 54 31.91 13.18 -10.96
C PHE A 54 31.53 12.52 -12.27
N GLU A 55 30.26 12.62 -12.64
CA GLU A 55 29.73 12.07 -13.88
C GLU A 55 28.81 13.05 -14.58
N ALA A 56 28.71 12.96 -15.91
CA ALA A 56 27.78 13.74 -16.69
C ALA A 56 27.38 13.01 -17.97
N PHE A 57 26.15 13.26 -18.41
CA PHE A 57 25.64 12.89 -19.71
C PHE A 57 25.44 14.17 -20.54
N LEU A 58 26.08 14.26 -21.68
CA LEU A 58 26.03 15.43 -22.56
C LEU A 58 26.31 15.04 -24.01
N SER A 59 26.19 15.97 -24.91
CA SER A 59 26.59 15.78 -26.31
C SER A 59 27.91 16.49 -26.60
N LEU A 60 28.85 15.77 -27.20
CA LEU A 60 30.11 16.35 -27.71
C LEU A 60 30.06 16.59 -29.21
N GLN A 61 30.68 17.67 -29.63
CA GLN A 61 30.97 17.98 -31.01
C GLN A 61 32.48 18.15 -31.23
N SER A 62 32.91 18.34 -32.46
CA SER A 62 34.32 18.60 -32.76
C SER A 62 34.82 19.85 -32.05
N GLY A 63 35.93 19.74 -31.32
CA GLY A 63 36.46 20.84 -30.53
C GLY A 63 37.28 20.39 -29.34
N LYS A 64 37.37 21.26 -28.35
CA LYS A 64 38.08 21.00 -27.11
C LYS A 64 37.18 21.27 -25.93
N PHE A 65 37.36 20.50 -24.86
CA PHE A 65 36.71 20.69 -23.56
C PHE A 65 37.74 20.70 -22.43
N SER A 66 37.33 21.19 -21.28
CA SER A 66 38.06 21.14 -20.02
C SER A 66 37.05 21.08 -18.86
N PHE A 67 37.57 20.89 -17.65
CA PHE A 67 36.73 20.91 -16.46
C PHE A 67 37.10 22.13 -15.61
N LYS A 68 36.12 22.63 -14.87
CA LYS A 68 36.28 23.68 -13.89
C LYS A 68 35.79 23.12 -12.55
N GLY A 69 36.72 22.97 -11.60
CA GLY A 69 36.41 22.46 -10.27
C GLY A 69 36.36 23.57 -9.22
N VAL A 70 35.50 23.43 -8.23
CA VAL A 70 35.48 24.26 -7.03
C VAL A 70 35.79 23.37 -5.83
N THR A 71 36.82 23.72 -5.08
CA THR A 71 37.22 22.95 -3.89
C THR A 71 36.31 23.24 -2.71
N SER A 72 36.42 22.43 -1.66
CA SER A 72 35.71 22.65 -0.38
C SER A 72 36.06 24.00 0.29
N GLU A 73 37.19 24.60 -0.10
CA GLU A 73 37.62 25.93 0.37
C GLU A 73 37.14 27.07 -0.54
N GLY A 74 36.35 26.76 -1.57
CA GLY A 74 35.82 27.73 -2.53
C GLY A 74 36.83 28.17 -3.60
N VAL A 75 37.97 27.49 -3.73
CA VAL A 75 38.98 27.82 -4.77
C VAL A 75 38.54 27.20 -6.09
N SER A 76 38.48 28.03 -7.14
CA SER A 76 38.21 27.60 -8.51
C SER A 76 39.49 27.17 -9.19
N THR A 77 39.49 26.02 -9.87
CA THR A 77 40.65 25.46 -10.58
C THR A 77 40.24 24.94 -11.92
N ASP A 78 41.02 25.30 -12.97
CA ASP A 78 40.86 24.72 -14.28
C ASP A 78 41.61 23.37 -14.37
N ILE A 79 40.94 22.40 -15.00
CA ILE A 79 41.41 21.01 -15.09
C ILE A 79 41.29 20.60 -16.55
N GLY A 80 42.40 20.18 -17.16
CA GLY A 80 42.41 19.87 -18.56
C GLY A 80 43.32 18.72 -18.92
N LYS A 81 43.93 18.80 -20.12
CA LYS A 81 44.77 17.75 -20.71
C LYS A 81 45.97 17.42 -19.80
N GLY A 82 46.09 16.17 -19.41
CA GLY A 82 47.29 15.60 -18.80
C GLY A 82 48.33 15.15 -19.83
N HIS A 83 49.35 14.47 -19.37
CA HIS A 83 50.47 14.01 -20.19
C HIS A 83 50.13 12.79 -21.06
N GLU A 84 49.09 12.08 -20.75
CA GLU A 84 48.58 10.92 -21.50
C GLU A 84 47.08 10.99 -21.76
N PRO A 85 46.53 10.25 -22.74
CA PRO A 85 45.08 10.11 -22.92
C PRO A 85 44.39 9.55 -21.66
N GLY A 86 43.23 10.10 -21.33
CA GLY A 86 42.47 9.69 -20.13
C GLY A 86 42.98 10.26 -18.80
N VAL A 87 44.11 11.04 -18.82
CA VAL A 87 44.66 11.70 -17.63
C VAL A 87 44.31 13.19 -17.65
N VAL A 88 43.96 13.73 -16.49
CA VAL A 88 43.74 15.17 -16.30
C VAL A 88 44.88 15.80 -15.50
N ALA A 89 45.13 17.09 -15.76
CA ALA A 89 46.07 17.90 -14.98
C ALA A 89 45.39 19.18 -14.48
N MET A 90 45.79 19.62 -13.29
CA MET A 90 45.39 20.91 -12.73
C MET A 90 46.03 22.05 -13.48
N ASN A 91 45.36 23.20 -13.51
CA ASN A 91 45.81 24.40 -14.23
C ASN A 91 46.14 24.11 -15.72
N SER A 92 45.36 23.26 -16.34
CA SER A 92 45.50 22.82 -17.74
C SER A 92 44.16 22.93 -18.48
N TYR A 93 44.23 22.99 -19.81
CA TYR A 93 43.08 23.18 -20.69
C TYR A 93 43.12 22.23 -21.90
N GLY A 94 42.00 22.18 -22.63
CA GLY A 94 42.00 21.76 -24.01
C GLY A 94 42.17 20.28 -24.28
N ILE A 95 41.37 19.41 -23.65
CA ILE A 95 41.20 18.02 -24.05
C ILE A 95 40.46 18.01 -25.40
N SER A 96 41.02 17.37 -26.41
CA SER A 96 40.35 17.22 -27.71
C SER A 96 39.24 16.19 -27.62
N ALA A 97 38.06 16.50 -28.15
CA ALA A 97 36.99 15.55 -28.29
C ALA A 97 37.29 14.55 -29.41
N GLU A 98 37.50 13.29 -29.07
CA GLU A 98 37.77 12.21 -30.05
C GLU A 98 36.47 11.51 -30.48
N VAL A 99 35.37 11.77 -29.78
CA VAL A 99 34.03 11.23 -30.02
C VAL A 99 33.04 12.37 -30.13
N THR A 100 32.03 12.22 -30.98
CA THR A 100 30.94 13.19 -31.15
C THR A 100 29.59 12.51 -30.88
N GLY A 101 28.59 13.31 -30.49
CA GLY A 101 27.26 12.82 -30.12
C GLY A 101 27.10 12.59 -28.61
N PRO A 102 26.08 11.88 -28.20
CA PRO A 102 25.80 11.61 -26.78
C PRO A 102 26.91 10.79 -26.13
N VAL A 103 27.40 11.24 -24.99
CA VAL A 103 28.47 10.59 -24.23
C VAL A 103 28.17 10.58 -22.73
N TYR A 104 28.72 9.57 -22.07
CA TYR A 104 28.83 9.49 -20.62
C TYR A 104 30.27 9.75 -20.22
N ILE A 105 30.49 10.77 -19.40
CA ILE A 105 31.83 11.17 -18.94
C ILE A 105 31.92 10.97 -17.44
N VAL A 106 32.95 10.26 -16.99
CA VAL A 106 33.32 10.13 -15.57
C VAL A 106 34.68 10.75 -15.33
N VAL A 107 34.82 11.54 -14.31
CA VAL A 107 36.08 12.11 -13.83
C VAL A 107 36.36 11.61 -12.43
N ASP A 108 37.53 11.00 -12.21
CA ASP A 108 38.03 10.58 -10.89
C ASP A 108 39.24 11.44 -10.55
N MET A 109 39.02 12.47 -9.72
CA MET A 109 40.07 13.41 -9.32
C MET A 109 41.09 12.79 -8.37
N SER A 110 40.75 11.71 -7.69
CA SER A 110 41.72 10.97 -6.84
C SER A 110 42.76 10.24 -7.69
N LYS A 111 42.36 9.81 -8.88
CA LYS A 111 43.21 9.13 -9.86
C LYS A 111 43.74 10.09 -10.93
N LYS A 112 43.30 11.35 -10.92
CA LYS A 112 43.54 12.33 -11.96
C LYS A 112 43.21 11.78 -13.36
N SER A 113 42.07 11.11 -13.50
CA SER A 113 41.65 10.42 -14.73
C SER A 113 40.22 10.76 -15.14
N TYR A 114 39.96 10.59 -16.44
CA TYR A 114 38.62 10.66 -16.99
C TYR A 114 38.38 9.53 -17.99
N THR A 115 37.11 9.18 -18.17
CA THR A 115 36.65 8.25 -19.21
C THR A 115 35.51 8.87 -19.99
N ILE A 116 35.44 8.56 -21.29
CA ILE A 116 34.33 8.95 -22.18
C ILE A 116 33.78 7.66 -22.79
N THR A 117 32.51 7.40 -22.56
CA THR A 117 31.79 6.27 -23.14
C THR A 117 30.73 6.82 -24.09
N PRO A 118 30.76 6.50 -25.40
CA PRO A 118 29.65 6.81 -26.29
C PRO A 118 28.34 6.18 -25.81
N VAL A 119 27.27 6.94 -25.90
CA VAL A 119 25.92 6.45 -25.54
C VAL A 119 25.15 6.22 -26.83
N GLU A 120 25.03 4.96 -27.22
CA GLU A 120 24.32 4.55 -28.42
C GLU A 120 22.81 4.50 -28.19
N GLU A 121 22.40 3.95 -27.05
CA GLU A 121 21.00 3.85 -26.65
C GLU A 121 20.82 3.75 -25.14
N TRP A 122 19.66 4.15 -24.69
CA TRP A 122 19.07 3.75 -23.40
C TRP A 122 17.82 2.92 -23.66
N SER A 123 17.66 1.83 -22.94
CA SER A 123 16.53 0.92 -23.06
C SER A 123 15.94 0.59 -21.71
N ILE A 124 14.66 0.22 -21.69
CA ILE A 124 13.94 -0.32 -20.53
C ILE A 124 14.01 -1.83 -20.58
N VAL A 125 14.49 -2.47 -19.52
CA VAL A 125 14.54 -3.94 -19.35
C VAL A 125 13.88 -4.34 -18.05
N GLY A 126 13.10 -5.41 -18.05
CA GLY A 126 12.44 -5.89 -16.85
C GLY A 126 11.24 -6.79 -17.11
N SER A 127 10.70 -7.38 -16.08
CA SER A 127 9.54 -8.28 -16.17
C SER A 127 8.29 -7.62 -16.78
N VAL A 128 8.25 -6.29 -16.85
CA VAL A 128 7.19 -5.52 -17.49
C VAL A 128 7.34 -5.42 -19.02
N THR A 129 8.47 -5.81 -19.58
CA THR A 129 8.71 -5.79 -21.05
C THR A 129 8.53 -7.18 -21.65
N GLU A 130 8.21 -7.25 -22.95
CA GLU A 130 8.12 -8.52 -23.68
C GLU A 130 9.46 -9.29 -23.66
N GLY A 131 10.59 -8.56 -23.74
CA GLY A 131 11.93 -9.12 -23.66
C GLY A 131 12.38 -9.55 -22.27
N GLY A 132 11.61 -9.24 -21.23
CA GLY A 132 11.94 -9.53 -19.84
C GLY A 132 13.28 -8.92 -19.42
N TRP A 133 14.05 -9.66 -18.65
CA TRP A 133 15.40 -9.30 -18.20
C TRP A 133 16.51 -9.60 -19.23
N ASN A 134 16.21 -9.49 -20.52
CA ASN A 134 17.22 -9.65 -21.58
C ASN A 134 17.74 -8.29 -22.03
N ALA A 135 18.99 -7.97 -21.73
CA ALA A 135 19.63 -6.71 -22.09
C ALA A 135 19.57 -6.40 -23.60
N GLY A 136 19.65 -7.41 -24.45
CA GLY A 136 19.59 -7.28 -25.91
C GLY A 136 18.19 -7.04 -26.47
N ALA A 137 17.14 -7.24 -25.66
CA ALA A 137 15.74 -7.13 -26.04
C ALA A 137 14.99 -6.00 -25.27
N GLY A 138 15.72 -5.04 -24.71
CA GLY A 138 15.16 -3.87 -24.06
C GLY A 138 14.32 -3.00 -24.99
N VAL A 139 13.33 -2.29 -24.42
CA VAL A 139 12.52 -1.30 -25.15
C VAL A 139 13.31 0.01 -25.24
N PRO A 140 13.71 0.47 -26.45
CA PRO A 140 14.58 1.62 -26.59
C PRO A 140 13.87 2.94 -26.31
N LEU A 141 14.60 3.90 -25.73
CA LEU A 141 14.22 5.30 -25.57
C LEU A 141 14.91 6.14 -26.65
N ALA A 142 14.20 7.12 -27.20
CA ALA A 142 14.76 8.05 -28.17
C ALA A 142 15.56 9.16 -27.47
N TYR A 143 16.71 9.53 -28.03
CA TYR A 143 17.48 10.68 -27.58
C TYR A 143 16.73 11.98 -27.93
N GLN A 144 16.52 12.82 -26.95
CA GLN A 144 15.78 14.09 -27.05
C GLN A 144 16.72 15.33 -26.98
N GLY A 145 18.02 15.08 -26.90
CA GLY A 145 19.02 16.14 -26.72
C GLY A 145 19.37 16.38 -25.25
N LYS A 146 20.53 17.00 -25.02
CA LYS A 146 20.98 17.47 -23.70
C LYS A 146 20.92 16.40 -22.61
N GLY A 147 21.29 15.15 -22.88
CA GLY A 147 21.30 14.07 -21.92
C GLY A 147 19.90 13.56 -21.53
N VAL A 148 18.86 13.91 -22.28
CA VAL A 148 17.48 13.44 -22.06
C VAL A 148 17.14 12.35 -23.07
N TRP A 149 16.56 11.26 -22.56
CA TRP A 149 16.07 10.13 -23.34
C TRP A 149 14.62 9.85 -22.96
N GLY A 150 13.80 9.48 -23.92
CA GLY A 150 12.40 9.19 -23.60
C GLY A 150 11.55 8.93 -24.83
N GLY A 151 10.27 8.72 -24.58
CA GLY A 151 9.27 8.49 -25.60
C GLY A 151 8.04 7.77 -25.07
N ARG A 152 7.12 7.52 -26.00
CA ARG A 152 5.94 6.71 -25.72
C ARG A 152 6.31 5.24 -25.76
N VAL A 153 6.17 4.56 -24.64
CA VAL A 153 6.57 3.17 -24.43
C VAL A 153 5.35 2.31 -24.12
N LYS A 154 5.18 1.22 -24.86
CA LYS A 154 4.18 0.20 -24.57
C LYS A 154 4.84 -0.94 -23.82
N LEU A 155 4.44 -1.14 -22.58
CA LEU A 155 4.89 -2.21 -21.70
C LEU A 155 3.82 -3.31 -21.66
N THR A 156 4.19 -4.55 -22.00
CA THR A 156 3.25 -5.66 -22.21
C THR A 156 3.43 -6.81 -21.24
N GLY A 157 4.55 -6.84 -20.50
CA GLY A 157 4.84 -7.89 -19.52
C GLY A 157 3.96 -7.73 -18.28
N LEU A 158 3.32 -8.81 -17.87
CA LEU A 158 2.44 -8.82 -16.69
C LEU A 158 3.21 -9.04 -15.39
N GLY A 159 4.47 -9.45 -15.48
CA GLY A 159 5.20 -9.98 -14.34
C GLY A 159 4.60 -11.31 -13.86
N THR A 160 5.03 -11.76 -12.71
CA THR A 160 4.48 -12.93 -12.01
C THR A 160 4.38 -12.61 -10.52
N ALA A 161 3.74 -13.45 -9.74
CA ALA A 161 3.69 -13.28 -8.28
C ALA A 161 5.09 -13.30 -7.63
N SER A 162 6.03 -14.05 -8.20
CA SER A 162 7.42 -14.12 -7.74
C SER A 162 8.35 -13.10 -8.39
N ASP A 163 8.00 -12.58 -9.57
CA ASP A 163 8.74 -11.55 -10.29
C ASP A 163 7.76 -10.49 -10.81
N ARG A 164 7.44 -9.52 -9.97
CA ARG A 164 6.46 -8.47 -10.23
C ARG A 164 6.85 -7.64 -11.44
N ALA A 165 5.85 -6.96 -12.01
CA ALA A 165 6.04 -6.00 -13.08
C ALA A 165 6.95 -4.86 -12.62
N ARG A 166 8.21 -4.87 -13.11
CA ARG A 166 9.26 -3.91 -12.75
C ARG A 166 10.30 -3.81 -13.86
N PHE A 167 11.06 -2.74 -13.83
CA PHE A 167 12.10 -2.49 -14.82
C PHE A 167 13.30 -1.72 -14.27
N ASN A 168 14.36 -1.66 -15.07
CA ASN A 168 15.50 -0.77 -14.94
C ASN A 168 15.81 -0.13 -16.27
N PHE A 169 16.57 0.97 -16.25
CA PHE A 169 17.18 1.53 -17.43
C PHE A 169 18.55 0.90 -17.66
N ILE A 170 18.87 0.61 -18.92
CA ILE A 170 20.14 0.01 -19.31
C ILE A 170 20.73 0.77 -20.50
N MET A 171 22.01 1.12 -20.43
CA MET A 171 22.73 1.79 -21.49
C MET A 171 23.48 0.79 -22.37
N ASN A 172 23.44 0.99 -23.69
CA ASN A 172 24.20 0.22 -24.68
C ASN A 172 24.01 -1.30 -24.56
N LYS A 173 22.83 -1.77 -24.14
CA LYS A 173 22.50 -3.20 -23.95
C LYS A 173 23.46 -3.93 -23.00
N SER A 174 24.09 -3.24 -22.05
CA SER A 174 25.07 -3.80 -21.12
C SER A 174 24.62 -3.69 -19.67
N TRP A 175 24.65 -4.80 -18.95
CA TRP A 175 24.36 -4.84 -17.50
C TRP A 175 25.37 -4.04 -16.66
N ASP A 176 26.55 -3.73 -17.20
CA ASP A 176 27.54 -2.88 -16.54
C ASP A 176 27.04 -1.43 -16.37
N TYR A 177 26.09 -1.03 -17.18
CA TYR A 177 25.49 0.30 -17.19
C TYR A 177 24.00 0.26 -16.85
N THR A 178 23.66 -0.37 -15.72
CA THR A 178 22.27 -0.44 -15.22
C THR A 178 21.99 0.73 -14.29
N MET A 179 21.01 1.56 -14.62
CA MET A 179 20.47 2.57 -13.72
C MET A 179 19.20 2.08 -13.04
N LYS A 180 19.16 2.27 -11.72
CA LYS A 180 18.05 1.94 -10.84
C LYS A 180 17.61 3.17 -10.08
N ARG A 181 16.38 3.15 -9.56
CA ARG A 181 15.92 4.18 -8.63
C ARG A 181 16.74 4.12 -7.34
N ILE A 182 17.21 5.27 -6.86
CA ILE A 182 17.78 5.37 -5.51
C ILE A 182 16.65 5.07 -4.52
N SER A 183 16.89 4.14 -3.59
CA SER A 183 15.88 3.73 -2.60
C SER A 183 15.40 4.94 -1.79
N ASP A 184 14.11 4.95 -1.48
CA ASP A 184 13.47 6.00 -0.69
C ASP A 184 13.53 7.41 -1.31
N THR A 185 13.75 7.49 -2.63
CA THR A 185 13.58 8.73 -3.41
C THR A 185 12.38 8.61 -4.36
N PRO A 186 11.74 9.73 -4.72
CA PRO A 186 10.57 9.68 -5.62
C PRO A 186 10.94 9.23 -7.04
N ASN A 187 12.04 9.73 -7.60
CA ASN A 187 12.41 9.51 -9.01
C ASN A 187 13.91 9.67 -9.32
N GLU A 188 14.77 9.72 -8.31
CA GLU A 188 16.22 9.80 -8.53
C GLU A 188 16.78 8.46 -8.98
N VAL A 189 17.75 8.50 -9.88
CA VAL A 189 18.43 7.30 -10.39
C VAL A 189 19.94 7.38 -10.22
N ALA A 190 20.55 6.21 -10.03
CA ALA A 190 21.98 6.04 -10.03
C ALA A 190 22.37 4.70 -10.66
N PHE A 191 23.60 4.59 -11.12
CA PHE A 191 24.13 3.29 -11.52
C PHE A 191 24.11 2.30 -10.36
N SER A 192 23.72 1.05 -10.62
CA SER A 192 23.62 -0.02 -9.62
C SER A 192 24.94 -0.34 -8.91
N ASN A 193 26.06 0.02 -9.53
CA ASN A 193 27.42 -0.16 -8.99
C ASN A 193 28.03 1.12 -8.40
N SER A 194 27.24 2.18 -8.24
CA SER A 194 27.70 3.49 -7.72
C SER A 194 27.81 3.55 -6.19
N GLY A 195 27.32 2.53 -5.49
CA GLY A 195 27.29 2.46 -4.02
C GLY A 195 26.01 3.03 -3.39
N TYR A 196 25.11 3.62 -4.15
CA TYR A 196 23.79 4.00 -3.64
C TYR A 196 22.92 2.77 -3.36
N SER A 197 22.15 2.80 -2.28
CA SER A 197 21.06 1.85 -2.11
C SER A 197 20.02 2.09 -3.20
N SER A 198 19.71 1.07 -3.99
CA SER A 198 18.87 1.20 -5.16
C SER A 198 17.91 0.03 -5.32
N SER A 199 16.77 0.28 -5.95
CA SER A 199 15.71 -0.69 -6.22
C SER A 199 15.24 -0.60 -7.66
N ASP A 200 14.66 -1.70 -8.15
CA ASP A 200 13.97 -1.70 -9.44
C ASP A 200 12.76 -0.76 -9.40
N ILE A 201 12.36 -0.24 -10.55
CA ILE A 201 11.21 0.65 -10.69
C ILE A 201 9.97 -0.23 -10.93
N ASN A 202 9.01 -0.20 -10.00
CA ASN A 202 7.75 -0.92 -10.16
C ASN A 202 6.85 -0.15 -11.12
N LEU A 203 6.36 -0.84 -12.13
CA LEU A 203 5.41 -0.30 -13.10
C LEU A 203 4.68 -1.47 -13.76
N ASN A 204 3.35 -1.38 -13.89
CA ASN A 204 2.56 -2.42 -14.55
C ASN A 204 2.53 -2.23 -16.07
N HIS A 205 1.98 -3.23 -16.77
CA HIS A 205 1.73 -3.12 -18.20
C HIS A 205 0.85 -1.92 -18.52
N GLY A 206 1.05 -1.33 -19.67
CA GLY A 206 0.36 -0.12 -20.11
C GLY A 206 1.16 0.67 -21.14
N THR A 207 0.63 1.80 -21.58
CA THR A 207 1.32 2.73 -22.46
C THR A 207 1.62 4.00 -21.69
N TYR A 208 2.90 4.41 -21.66
CA TYR A 208 3.39 5.51 -20.85
C TYR A 208 4.28 6.42 -21.67
N ASN A 209 4.35 7.69 -21.29
CA ASN A 209 5.44 8.58 -21.69
C ASN A 209 6.51 8.48 -20.60
N ILE A 210 7.66 7.92 -20.95
CA ILE A 210 8.78 7.73 -20.03
C ILE A 210 9.91 8.64 -20.45
N THR A 211 10.43 9.43 -19.51
CA THR A 211 11.58 10.31 -19.69
C THR A 211 12.67 9.96 -18.68
N LEU A 212 13.88 9.74 -19.15
CA LEU A 212 15.11 9.64 -18.36
C LEU A 212 15.91 10.92 -18.56
N ASP A 213 15.89 11.82 -17.58
CA ASP A 213 16.63 13.08 -17.60
C ASP A 213 17.96 12.91 -16.85
N LEU A 214 19.00 12.61 -17.57
CA LEU A 214 20.33 12.35 -17.02
C LEU A 214 21.11 13.62 -16.65
N ARG A 215 20.58 14.81 -16.93
CA ARG A 215 21.11 16.07 -16.38
C ARG A 215 20.77 16.20 -14.90
N ARG A 216 19.63 15.61 -14.50
CA ARG A 216 19.11 15.62 -13.13
C ARG A 216 19.25 14.28 -12.43
N PHE A 217 19.71 13.26 -13.16
CA PHE A 217 19.71 11.87 -12.68
C PHE A 217 18.34 11.47 -12.13
N ALA A 218 17.31 11.72 -12.94
CA ALA A 218 15.92 11.48 -12.57
C ALA A 218 15.14 10.86 -13.74
N PHE A 219 14.07 10.14 -13.42
CA PHE A 219 13.12 9.68 -14.41
C PHE A 219 11.73 10.24 -14.12
N TYR A 220 10.92 10.33 -15.18
CA TYR A 220 9.53 10.76 -15.12
C TYR A 220 8.68 9.81 -15.93
N ILE A 221 7.49 9.49 -15.40
CA ILE A 221 6.49 8.64 -16.05
C ILE A 221 5.17 9.37 -15.95
N ASP A 222 4.42 9.43 -17.03
CA ASP A 222 3.04 9.89 -17.03
C ASP A 222 2.11 8.85 -17.68
N CYS A 223 0.82 8.98 -17.43
CA CYS A 223 -0.22 8.04 -17.87
C CYS A 223 -0.50 8.11 -19.39
N GLY A 224 0.29 8.87 -20.14
CA GLY A 224 0.10 9.04 -21.58
C GLY A 224 -1.23 9.71 -21.93
N GLU A 225 -1.68 9.51 -23.17
CA GLU A 225 -2.92 10.13 -23.67
C GLU A 225 -4.19 9.51 -23.10
N GLU A 226 -4.14 8.28 -22.61
CA GLU A 226 -5.28 7.56 -22.02
C GLU A 226 -5.62 8.06 -20.62
N GLY A 227 -4.68 8.74 -19.94
CA GLY A 227 -4.87 9.31 -18.62
C GLY A 227 -4.97 8.26 -17.52
N ILE A 228 -5.72 8.57 -16.46
CA ILE A 228 -5.94 7.67 -15.32
C ILE A 228 -6.89 6.55 -15.73
N ASP A 229 -6.49 5.30 -15.46
CA ASP A 229 -7.33 4.12 -15.70
C ASP A 229 -8.46 4.06 -14.65
N PRO A 230 -9.74 4.18 -15.08
CA PRO A 230 -10.87 4.24 -14.17
C PRO A 230 -11.19 2.91 -13.47
N PHE A 231 -10.65 1.78 -13.96
CA PHE A 231 -10.95 0.44 -13.42
C PHE A 231 -9.76 -0.20 -12.70
N LYS A 232 -8.62 0.47 -12.69
CA LYS A 232 -7.42 0.00 -12.00
C LYS A 232 -7.45 0.38 -10.52
N ILE A 233 -7.22 -0.61 -9.67
CA ILE A 233 -7.11 -0.49 -8.22
C ILE A 233 -5.66 -0.70 -7.85
N SER A 234 -4.92 0.38 -7.60
CA SER A 234 -3.53 0.31 -7.11
C SER A 234 -3.50 -0.18 -5.67
N VAL A 235 -2.61 -1.10 -5.32
CA VAL A 235 -2.44 -1.57 -3.94
C VAL A 235 -1.07 -1.15 -3.44
N MET A 236 -1.04 -0.14 -2.57
CA MET A 236 0.17 0.47 -2.04
C MET A 236 0.32 0.18 -0.54
N GLY A 237 1.34 -0.58 -0.19
CA GLY A 237 1.52 -1.00 1.19
C GLY A 237 2.87 -1.68 1.43
N SER A 238 2.89 -2.59 2.41
CA SER A 238 4.08 -3.34 2.78
C SER A 238 3.98 -4.82 2.40
N SER A 239 4.69 -5.69 3.11
CA SER A 239 4.80 -7.12 2.79
C SER A 239 3.46 -7.87 2.78
N VAL A 240 2.55 -7.59 3.71
CA VAL A 240 1.23 -8.25 3.74
C VAL A 240 0.37 -7.84 2.55
N ALA A 241 0.34 -6.56 2.21
CA ALA A 241 -0.32 -6.07 0.99
C ALA A 241 0.36 -6.62 -0.29
N ASN A 242 1.65 -6.95 -0.19
CA ASN A 242 2.44 -7.63 -1.21
C ASN A 242 2.09 -9.12 -1.35
N GLY A 243 1.33 -9.70 -0.43
CA GLY A 243 1.01 -11.11 -0.41
C GLY A 243 2.03 -12.01 0.27
N GLN A 244 3.04 -11.45 0.96
CA GLN A 244 4.05 -12.24 1.64
C GLN A 244 3.42 -13.16 2.69
N GLY A 245 3.85 -14.43 2.68
CA GLY A 245 3.31 -15.50 3.52
C GLY A 245 2.29 -16.39 2.81
N ALA A 246 1.62 -15.88 1.77
CA ALA A 246 0.79 -16.70 0.90
C ALA A 246 1.61 -17.47 -0.14
N ASP A 247 1.08 -18.60 -0.61
CA ASP A 247 1.67 -19.38 -1.68
C ASP A 247 1.89 -18.52 -2.93
N SER A 248 3.11 -18.52 -3.46
CA SER A 248 3.49 -17.70 -4.62
C SER A 248 3.19 -16.19 -4.45
N ASN A 249 3.10 -15.68 -3.22
CA ASN A 249 2.66 -14.32 -2.88
C ASN A 249 1.25 -13.96 -3.42
N HIS A 250 0.38 -14.94 -3.61
CA HIS A 250 -1.03 -14.73 -3.96
C HIS A 250 -1.82 -14.34 -2.69
N GLY A 251 -1.50 -13.17 -2.11
CA GLY A 251 -2.17 -12.63 -0.94
C GLY A 251 -3.52 -11.98 -1.27
N TYR A 252 -4.17 -11.41 -0.25
CA TYR A 252 -5.53 -10.87 -0.34
C TYR A 252 -5.76 -9.89 -1.50
N ALA A 253 -4.76 -9.06 -1.82
CA ALA A 253 -4.86 -8.08 -2.91
C ALA A 253 -4.90 -8.74 -4.30
N TYR A 254 -4.10 -9.80 -4.49
CA TYR A 254 -4.12 -10.61 -5.70
C TYR A 254 -5.44 -11.38 -5.80
N MET A 255 -5.85 -12.07 -4.72
CA MET A 255 -7.12 -12.80 -4.64
C MET A 255 -8.33 -11.89 -4.90
N PHE A 256 -8.28 -10.63 -4.44
CA PHE A 256 -9.33 -9.65 -4.73
C PHE A 256 -9.41 -9.32 -6.22
N GLY A 257 -8.26 -9.21 -6.89
CA GLY A 257 -8.20 -9.04 -8.34
C GLY A 257 -8.82 -10.23 -9.10
N GLU A 258 -8.52 -11.47 -8.67
CA GLU A 258 -9.14 -12.68 -9.22
C GLU A 258 -10.65 -12.71 -9.01
N LEU A 259 -11.12 -12.37 -7.79
CA LEU A 259 -12.54 -12.26 -7.47
C LEU A 259 -13.24 -11.24 -8.39
N GLN A 260 -12.64 -10.07 -8.63
CA GLN A 260 -13.24 -9.07 -9.52
C GLN A 260 -13.33 -9.56 -10.98
N ASP A 261 -12.31 -10.26 -11.46
CA ASP A 261 -12.31 -10.87 -12.80
C ASP A 261 -13.38 -11.97 -12.91
N GLU A 262 -13.57 -12.79 -11.88
CA GLU A 262 -14.64 -13.79 -11.81
C GLU A 262 -16.03 -13.15 -11.78
N ARG A 263 -16.26 -12.12 -10.96
CA ARG A 263 -17.51 -11.34 -10.93
C ARG A 263 -17.83 -10.71 -12.28
N PHE A 264 -16.83 -10.21 -12.99
CA PHE A 264 -17.02 -9.68 -14.35
C PHE A 264 -17.40 -10.78 -15.34
N LYS A 265 -16.74 -11.93 -15.32
CA LYS A 265 -17.07 -13.11 -16.16
C LYS A 265 -18.47 -13.65 -15.89
N ASN A 266 -18.89 -13.67 -14.63
CA ASN A 266 -20.21 -14.14 -14.19
C ASN A 266 -21.32 -13.08 -14.39
N GLN A 267 -20.98 -11.89 -14.90
CA GLN A 267 -21.90 -10.76 -15.09
C GLN A 267 -22.51 -10.20 -13.80
N GLU A 268 -21.86 -10.40 -12.68
CA GLU A 268 -22.22 -9.82 -11.39
C GLU A 268 -21.83 -8.34 -11.28
N THR A 269 -20.82 -7.94 -12.06
CA THR A 269 -20.48 -6.55 -12.36
C THR A 269 -20.34 -6.35 -13.87
N ARG A 270 -20.53 -5.11 -14.33
CA ARG A 270 -20.27 -4.70 -15.72
C ARG A 270 -18.94 -3.99 -15.89
N LEU A 271 -18.22 -3.77 -14.79
CA LEU A 271 -17.00 -2.99 -14.74
C LEU A 271 -15.79 -3.93 -14.63
N PRO A 272 -14.80 -3.82 -15.52
CA PRO A 272 -13.65 -4.75 -15.59
C PRO A 272 -12.57 -4.37 -14.56
N TRP A 273 -12.89 -4.49 -13.30
CA TRP A 273 -11.97 -4.18 -12.20
C TRP A 273 -10.75 -5.09 -12.20
N TYR A 274 -9.59 -4.52 -11.90
CA TYR A 274 -8.37 -5.29 -11.66
C TYR A 274 -7.44 -4.61 -10.67
N THR A 275 -6.64 -5.40 -9.96
CA THR A 275 -5.68 -4.90 -8.99
C THR A 275 -4.28 -4.78 -9.58
N SER A 276 -3.52 -3.82 -9.08
CA SER A 276 -2.16 -3.54 -9.47
C SER A 276 -1.29 -3.39 -8.22
N GLY A 277 -0.29 -4.26 -8.06
CA GLY A 277 0.55 -4.31 -6.86
C GLY A 277 1.77 -3.38 -6.95
N ILE A 278 1.76 -2.31 -6.18
CA ILE A 278 2.93 -1.43 -5.96
C ILE A 278 3.39 -1.44 -4.49
N SER A 279 3.09 -2.52 -3.77
CA SER A 279 3.51 -2.73 -2.38
C SER A 279 4.94 -3.26 -2.29
N ILE A 280 5.71 -2.80 -1.29
CA ILE A 280 7.10 -3.21 -1.07
C ILE A 280 7.25 -3.72 0.37
N GLY A 281 7.81 -4.92 0.54
CA GLY A 281 8.05 -5.50 1.86
C GLY A 281 8.89 -4.60 2.78
N GLY A 282 8.52 -4.55 4.06
CA GLY A 282 9.22 -3.75 5.07
C GLY A 282 8.91 -2.26 5.07
N ASN A 283 8.12 -1.74 4.12
CA ASN A 283 7.79 -0.32 4.09
C ASN A 283 6.94 0.11 5.28
N SER A 284 7.24 1.28 5.81
CA SER A 284 6.45 2.08 6.74
C SER A 284 5.69 3.20 6.00
N THR A 285 4.93 4.01 6.72
CA THR A 285 4.26 5.19 6.15
C THR A 285 5.26 6.22 5.61
N LEU A 286 6.41 6.37 6.25
CA LEU A 286 7.49 7.25 5.76
C LEU A 286 8.01 6.80 4.39
N ASN A 287 8.21 5.51 4.20
CA ASN A 287 8.63 4.97 2.90
C ASN A 287 7.56 5.20 1.83
N LEU A 288 6.27 5.04 2.15
CA LEU A 288 5.20 5.33 1.21
C LEU A 288 5.16 6.81 0.81
N LEU A 289 5.34 7.73 1.76
CA LEU A 289 5.45 9.16 1.47
C LEU A 289 6.64 9.46 0.56
N ALA A 290 7.80 8.87 0.83
CA ALA A 290 9.01 9.06 0.02
C ALA A 290 8.84 8.58 -1.43
N ARG A 291 8.13 7.45 -1.64
CA ARG A 291 7.87 6.89 -2.97
C ARG A 291 6.43 7.10 -3.46
N TYR A 292 5.75 8.13 -3.01
CA TYR A 292 4.36 8.39 -3.37
C TYR A 292 4.14 8.47 -4.89
N ASN A 293 5.16 8.90 -5.65
CA ASN A 293 5.10 8.96 -7.10
C ASN A 293 4.86 7.59 -7.76
N ASP A 294 5.19 6.48 -7.12
CA ASP A 294 4.85 5.14 -7.64
C ASP A 294 3.33 5.00 -7.84
N LEU A 295 2.53 5.61 -6.96
CA LEU A 295 1.08 5.64 -7.09
C LEU A 295 0.62 6.47 -8.29
N LEU A 296 1.30 7.58 -8.57
CA LEU A 296 1.01 8.41 -9.74
C LEU A 296 1.37 7.66 -11.03
N TYR A 297 2.53 7.02 -11.06
CA TYR A 297 3.02 6.24 -12.21
C TYR A 297 2.16 5.00 -12.49
N ASP A 298 1.54 4.42 -11.48
CA ASP A 298 0.64 3.27 -11.65
C ASP A 298 -0.67 3.63 -12.38
N CYS A 299 -1.03 4.90 -12.43
CA CYS A 299 -2.16 5.45 -13.18
C CYS A 299 -3.55 4.88 -12.82
N GLY A 300 -3.71 4.21 -11.69
CA GLY A 300 -5.01 3.74 -11.21
C GLY A 300 -5.86 4.88 -10.64
N LYS A 301 -7.18 4.86 -10.85
CA LYS A 301 -8.12 5.78 -10.20
C LYS A 301 -8.26 5.50 -8.71
N TYR A 302 -8.20 4.25 -8.32
CA TYR A 302 -8.38 3.81 -6.93
C TYR A 302 -7.05 3.42 -6.31
N VAL A 303 -6.93 3.61 -4.99
CA VAL A 303 -5.80 3.11 -4.22
C VAL A 303 -6.24 2.45 -2.93
N ILE A 304 -5.80 1.22 -2.70
CA ILE A 304 -5.89 0.55 -1.41
C ILE A 304 -4.56 0.77 -0.67
N PHE A 305 -4.61 1.46 0.46
CA PHE A 305 -3.47 1.56 1.38
C PHE A 305 -3.47 0.39 2.35
N GLY A 306 -2.43 -0.46 2.29
CA GLY A 306 -2.30 -1.68 3.09
C GLY A 306 -1.07 -1.65 4.01
N LEU A 307 -1.15 -0.90 5.10
CA LEU A 307 -0.09 -0.76 6.11
C LEU A 307 -0.60 -1.05 7.52
N SER A 308 0.29 -1.38 8.44
CA SER A 308 -0.03 -1.54 9.85
C SER A 308 0.98 -0.88 10.78
N LEU A 309 0.57 -0.61 12.03
CA LEU A 309 1.44 -0.11 13.09
C LEU A 309 2.66 -1.00 13.34
N GLY A 310 2.58 -2.29 13.00
CA GLY A 310 3.72 -3.20 13.07
C GLY A 310 4.89 -2.77 12.17
N ASN A 311 4.60 -2.21 11.00
CA ASN A 311 5.61 -1.68 10.09
C ASN A 311 6.19 -0.34 10.53
N GLU A 312 5.46 0.44 11.35
CA GLU A 312 5.97 1.66 11.97
C GLU A 312 6.89 1.39 13.16
N GLY A 313 6.97 0.13 13.63
CA GLY A 313 7.79 -0.23 14.77
C GLY A 313 7.10 -0.02 16.12
N ILE A 314 5.79 -0.20 16.21
CA ILE A 314 5.04 -0.09 17.49
C ILE A 314 5.53 -1.10 18.53
N HIS A 315 5.88 -2.33 18.09
CA HIS A 315 6.39 -3.37 18.97
C HIS A 315 7.79 -3.01 19.48
N GLY A 316 7.95 -3.03 20.81
CA GLY A 316 9.21 -2.70 21.47
C GLY A 316 9.59 -1.21 21.43
N ALA A 317 8.73 -0.33 20.92
CA ALA A 317 9.01 1.10 20.89
C ALA A 317 9.06 1.69 22.32
N ALA A 318 10.06 2.54 22.59
CA ALA A 318 10.16 3.27 23.84
C ALA A 318 9.01 4.28 24.03
N ASP A 319 8.49 4.83 22.95
CA ASP A 319 7.34 5.74 22.91
C ASP A 319 6.34 5.26 21.85
N GLN A 320 5.47 4.33 22.24
CA GLN A 320 4.42 3.81 21.38
C GLN A 320 3.39 4.88 20.94
N GLN A 321 3.20 5.92 21.78
CA GLN A 321 2.28 7.02 21.43
C GLN A 321 2.84 7.86 20.29
N ALA A 322 4.15 8.09 20.26
CA ALA A 322 4.79 8.80 19.14
C ALA A 322 4.66 8.00 17.83
N ILE A 323 4.88 6.68 17.86
CA ILE A 323 4.68 5.79 16.70
C ILE A 323 3.22 5.80 16.22
N TYR A 324 2.27 5.72 17.15
CA TYR A 324 0.84 5.82 16.83
C TYR A 324 0.49 7.14 16.12
N ASN A 325 0.98 8.26 16.65
CA ASN A 325 0.74 9.58 16.06
C ASN A 325 1.40 9.70 14.68
N GLN A 326 2.63 9.22 14.52
CA GLN A 326 3.33 9.21 13.23
C GLN A 326 2.54 8.44 12.17
N PHE A 327 2.08 7.22 12.49
CA PHE A 327 1.25 6.44 11.57
C PHE A 327 -0.01 7.20 11.18
N LYS A 328 -0.76 7.71 12.17
CA LYS A 328 -1.98 8.47 11.95
C LYS A 328 -1.77 9.66 11.01
N ASP A 329 -0.80 10.51 11.33
CA ASP A 329 -0.57 11.77 10.61
C ASP A 329 -0.04 11.51 9.19
N ASN A 330 0.85 10.53 9.03
CA ASN A 330 1.37 10.13 7.73
C ASN A 330 0.29 9.50 6.84
N MET A 331 -0.57 8.63 7.40
CA MET A 331 -1.69 8.05 6.65
C MET A 331 -2.70 9.11 6.21
N GLN A 332 -3.03 10.06 7.06
CA GLN A 332 -3.90 11.18 6.68
C GLN A 332 -3.27 12.04 5.58
N THR A 333 -1.95 12.23 5.62
CA THR A 333 -1.21 12.92 4.56
C THR A 333 -1.28 12.15 3.24
N LEU A 334 -1.05 10.82 3.25
CA LEU A 334 -1.17 9.97 2.05
C LEU A 334 -2.58 9.99 1.45
N ILE A 335 -3.61 9.92 2.30
CA ILE A 335 -5.02 10.00 1.89
C ILE A 335 -5.33 11.36 1.24
N SER A 336 -4.87 12.46 1.85
CA SER A 336 -5.08 13.81 1.32
C SER A 336 -4.40 13.99 -0.03
N LYS A 337 -3.12 13.59 -0.15
CA LYS A 337 -2.38 13.63 -1.41
C LYS A 337 -3.06 12.81 -2.51
N ALA A 338 -3.53 11.60 -2.19
CA ALA A 338 -4.23 10.78 -3.18
C ALA A 338 -5.50 11.48 -3.70
N ARG A 339 -6.26 12.13 -2.84
CA ARG A 339 -7.45 12.91 -3.23
C ARG A 339 -7.11 14.14 -4.07
N GLU A 340 -6.06 14.88 -3.68
CA GLU A 340 -5.56 16.04 -4.44
C GLU A 340 -5.16 15.64 -5.86
N ASP A 341 -4.60 14.44 -6.02
CA ASP A 341 -4.21 13.86 -7.32
C ASP A 341 -5.37 13.14 -8.04
N GLY A 342 -6.62 13.34 -7.60
CA GLY A 342 -7.83 12.81 -8.23
C GLY A 342 -8.03 11.30 -8.04
N LYS A 343 -7.36 10.68 -7.08
CA LYS A 343 -7.50 9.27 -6.76
C LYS A 343 -8.51 9.04 -5.62
N TYR A 344 -9.10 7.86 -5.59
CA TYR A 344 -10.05 7.47 -4.53
C TYR A 344 -9.38 6.49 -3.56
N PRO A 345 -9.04 6.92 -2.33
CA PRO A 345 -8.38 6.07 -1.35
C PRO A 345 -9.36 5.14 -0.62
N VAL A 346 -8.91 3.91 -0.36
CA VAL A 346 -9.51 2.91 0.52
C VAL A 346 -8.44 2.47 1.53
N MET A 347 -8.81 2.27 2.79
CA MET A 347 -7.86 1.88 3.83
C MET A 347 -8.09 0.43 4.30
N MET A 348 -7.05 -0.39 4.28
CA MET A 348 -7.02 -1.61 5.09
C MET A 348 -6.62 -1.21 6.51
N ASN A 349 -7.40 -1.60 7.52
CA ASN A 349 -7.03 -1.27 8.90
C ASN A 349 -5.86 -2.15 9.40
N ASN A 350 -5.41 -1.92 10.63
CA ASN A 350 -4.30 -2.66 11.20
C ASN A 350 -4.71 -4.09 11.54
N TYR A 351 -3.81 -5.02 11.28
CA TYR A 351 -3.94 -6.44 11.57
C TYR A 351 -2.98 -6.86 12.69
N THR A 352 -3.13 -8.10 13.17
CA THR A 352 -2.32 -8.73 14.21
C THR A 352 -0.90 -9.09 13.74
N ARG A 353 -0.01 -9.36 14.68
CA ARG A 353 1.31 -9.97 14.45
C ARG A 353 1.64 -10.95 15.57
N GLY A 354 2.39 -12.01 15.26
CA GLY A 354 2.75 -13.04 16.24
C GLY A 354 3.66 -12.53 17.38
N ASP A 355 4.37 -11.41 17.19
CA ASP A 355 5.23 -10.78 18.17
C ASP A 355 4.54 -9.71 19.04
N PHE A 356 3.28 -9.35 18.76
CA PHE A 356 2.59 -8.30 19.52
C PHE A 356 2.36 -8.67 20.98
N GLU A 357 2.48 -7.67 21.84
CA GLU A 357 2.13 -7.70 23.25
C GLU A 357 0.81 -6.95 23.50
N GLU A 358 0.30 -7.00 24.71
CA GLU A 358 -0.96 -6.34 25.10
C GLU A 358 -0.95 -4.84 24.83
N SER A 359 0.21 -4.18 25.06
CA SER A 359 0.36 -2.75 24.78
C SER A 359 0.26 -2.43 23.29
N ASP A 360 0.85 -3.26 22.42
CA ASP A 360 0.77 -3.12 20.96
C ASP A 360 -0.68 -3.28 20.49
N TYR A 361 -1.32 -4.34 20.97
CA TYR A 361 -2.71 -4.66 20.64
C TYR A 361 -3.68 -3.54 21.02
N ARG A 362 -3.48 -2.91 22.16
CA ARG A 362 -4.26 -1.75 22.57
C ARG A 362 -4.18 -0.62 21.55
N TYR A 363 -2.98 -0.29 21.08
CA TYR A 363 -2.78 0.76 20.05
C TYR A 363 -3.37 0.36 18.69
N VAL A 364 -3.28 -0.91 18.31
CA VAL A 364 -3.92 -1.44 17.09
C VAL A 364 -5.44 -1.24 17.17
N LYS A 365 -6.10 -1.62 18.27
CA LYS A 365 -7.53 -1.43 18.43
C LYS A 365 -7.93 0.05 18.42
N GLN A 366 -7.18 0.92 19.09
CA GLN A 366 -7.43 2.36 19.09
C GLN A 366 -7.31 2.95 17.69
N MET A 367 -6.29 2.56 16.91
CA MET A 367 -6.13 3.04 15.54
C MET A 367 -7.27 2.56 14.64
N ASN A 368 -7.69 1.29 14.80
CA ASN A 368 -8.78 0.75 14.00
C ASN A 368 -10.12 1.43 14.30
N LEU A 369 -10.41 1.75 15.56
CA LEU A 369 -11.56 2.58 15.90
C LEU A 369 -11.51 3.95 15.24
N LEU A 370 -10.35 4.58 15.23
CA LEU A 370 -10.16 5.88 14.57
C LEU A 370 -10.33 5.79 13.04
N ILE A 371 -9.83 4.72 12.40
CA ILE A 371 -10.00 4.47 10.96
C ILE A 371 -11.46 4.33 10.56
N HIS A 372 -12.30 3.70 11.40
CA HIS A 372 -13.75 3.65 11.18
C HIS A 372 -14.40 5.04 11.05
N GLU A 373 -13.86 6.03 11.74
CA GLU A 373 -14.38 7.39 11.77
C GLU A 373 -13.85 8.25 10.61
N TRP A 374 -12.76 7.85 9.94
CA TRP A 374 -12.20 8.59 8.82
C TRP A 374 -13.16 8.66 7.63
N ASP A 375 -13.08 9.75 6.89
CA ASP A 375 -13.93 10.01 5.74
C ASP A 375 -13.45 9.25 4.48
N LEU A 376 -13.34 7.92 4.58
CA LEU A 376 -13.04 7.02 3.47
C LEU A 376 -13.55 5.60 3.75
N PRO A 377 -13.77 4.78 2.70
CA PRO A 377 -14.04 3.34 2.88
C PRO A 377 -12.85 2.65 3.52
N SER A 378 -13.13 1.67 4.36
CA SER A 378 -12.09 0.87 5.00
C SER A 378 -12.50 -0.59 5.18
N VAL A 379 -11.50 -1.45 5.42
CA VAL A 379 -11.66 -2.90 5.64
C VAL A 379 -11.11 -3.26 7.00
N ASN A 380 -11.87 -4.00 7.80
CA ASN A 380 -11.47 -4.46 9.12
C ASN A 380 -10.72 -5.79 9.04
N MET A 381 -9.41 -5.74 8.89
CA MET A 381 -8.55 -6.91 8.83
C MET A 381 -8.32 -7.53 10.22
N LEU A 382 -8.40 -6.73 11.29
CA LEU A 382 -8.22 -7.23 12.66
C LEU A 382 -9.26 -8.30 12.98
N GLY A 383 -10.52 -8.04 12.70
CA GLY A 383 -11.62 -8.97 12.97
C GLY A 383 -11.61 -10.23 12.11
N ALA A 384 -10.70 -10.35 11.13
CA ALA A 384 -10.61 -11.51 10.27
C ALA A 384 -9.84 -12.68 10.92
N ILE A 385 -8.64 -12.42 11.47
CA ILE A 385 -7.74 -13.48 11.97
C ILE A 385 -7.09 -13.17 13.32
N ASP A 386 -7.63 -12.25 14.09
CA ASP A 386 -7.18 -11.97 15.46
C ASP A 386 -7.54 -13.14 16.40
N ASN A 387 -6.65 -13.49 17.32
CA ASN A 387 -6.90 -14.49 18.37
C ASN A 387 -7.52 -13.90 19.65
N GLY A 388 -7.82 -12.61 19.68
CA GLY A 388 -8.34 -11.88 20.84
C GLY A 388 -7.26 -11.29 21.74
N SER A 389 -5.97 -11.48 21.41
CA SER A 389 -4.83 -10.91 22.16
C SER A 389 -3.84 -10.16 21.25
N GLY A 390 -4.23 -9.87 20.02
CA GLY A 390 -3.40 -9.17 19.03
C GLY A 390 -2.45 -10.07 18.25
N LYS A 391 -2.56 -11.39 18.39
CA LYS A 391 -1.76 -12.37 17.65
C LYS A 391 -2.60 -13.07 16.58
N TRP A 392 -1.93 -13.75 15.67
CA TRP A 392 -2.60 -14.61 14.69
C TRP A 392 -3.42 -15.70 15.37
N ALA A 393 -4.63 -15.93 14.92
CA ALA A 393 -5.39 -17.12 15.32
C ALA A 393 -4.67 -18.40 14.88
N ASP A 394 -4.90 -19.50 15.58
CA ASP A 394 -4.25 -20.78 15.32
C ASP A 394 -4.50 -21.27 13.89
N GLY A 395 -3.43 -21.61 13.18
CA GLY A 395 -3.48 -22.08 11.80
C GLY A 395 -3.44 -20.97 10.73
N TYR A 396 -3.37 -19.70 11.09
CA TYR A 396 -3.34 -18.59 10.13
C TYR A 396 -1.98 -17.88 10.01
N GLN A 397 -1.04 -18.18 10.91
CA GLN A 397 0.34 -17.72 10.81
C GLN A 397 1.13 -18.51 9.76
N ASN A 398 2.05 -17.87 9.05
CA ASN A 398 2.95 -18.54 8.10
C ASN A 398 4.10 -19.26 8.83
N GLY A 399 3.86 -20.48 9.31
CA GLY A 399 4.84 -21.30 10.02
C GLY A 399 5.38 -20.58 11.26
N THR A 400 6.69 -20.35 11.29
CA THR A 400 7.39 -19.63 12.39
C THR A 400 7.54 -18.12 12.13
N ASP A 401 7.07 -17.63 10.98
CA ASP A 401 7.12 -16.21 10.64
C ASP A 401 6.08 -15.44 11.45
N LEU A 402 6.53 -14.64 12.40
CA LEU A 402 5.67 -13.87 13.28
C LEU A 402 4.98 -12.68 12.59
N TYR A 403 5.44 -12.29 11.40
CA TYR A 403 5.05 -11.04 10.73
C TYR A 403 3.98 -11.23 9.66
N HIS A 404 3.82 -12.44 9.14
CA HIS A 404 2.97 -12.68 7.98
C HIS A 404 1.94 -13.78 8.22
N PRO A 405 0.70 -13.60 7.72
CA PRO A 405 -0.28 -14.68 7.67
C PRO A 405 0.09 -15.65 6.54
N ASN A 406 -0.41 -16.88 6.63
CA ASN A 406 -0.32 -17.86 5.54
C ASN A 406 -1.42 -17.61 4.48
N THR A 407 -1.50 -18.48 3.47
CA THR A 407 -2.49 -18.38 2.37
C THR A 407 -3.92 -18.29 2.90
N GLU A 408 -4.30 -19.11 3.90
CA GLU A 408 -5.64 -19.07 4.49
C GLU A 408 -5.89 -17.77 5.27
N GLY A 409 -4.89 -17.22 5.96
CA GLY A 409 -5.00 -15.93 6.62
C GLY A 409 -5.22 -14.78 5.62
N HIS A 410 -4.54 -14.81 4.48
CA HIS A 410 -4.81 -13.87 3.39
C HIS A 410 -6.23 -14.03 2.81
N ARG A 411 -6.75 -15.26 2.77
CA ARG A 411 -8.12 -15.52 2.31
C ARG A 411 -9.16 -14.95 3.27
N GLU A 412 -8.94 -15.04 4.58
CA GLU A 412 -9.80 -14.39 5.57
C GLU A 412 -9.80 -12.85 5.43
N PHE A 413 -8.66 -12.25 5.07
CA PHE A 413 -8.60 -10.83 4.74
C PHE A 413 -9.43 -10.49 3.49
N LEU A 414 -9.41 -11.35 2.46
CA LEU A 414 -10.29 -11.20 1.30
C LEU A 414 -11.75 -11.23 1.71
N TYR A 415 -12.17 -12.18 2.55
CA TYR A 415 -13.56 -12.30 3.00
C TYR A 415 -14.05 -11.10 3.81
N ALA A 416 -13.13 -10.34 4.41
CA ALA A 416 -13.45 -9.08 5.08
C ALA A 416 -13.67 -7.90 4.11
N MET A 417 -13.29 -8.03 2.84
CA MET A 417 -13.53 -7.00 1.82
C MET A 417 -14.98 -7.10 1.31
N VAL A 418 -15.60 -5.95 1.03
CA VAL A 418 -16.91 -5.91 0.37
C VAL A 418 -16.69 -6.10 -1.14
N PRO A 419 -17.19 -7.17 -1.76
CA PRO A 419 -16.91 -7.50 -3.16
C PRO A 419 -17.30 -6.40 -4.14
N SER A 420 -18.44 -5.76 -3.94
CA SER A 420 -18.96 -4.70 -4.81
C SER A 420 -18.60 -3.28 -4.37
N LEU A 421 -17.61 -3.10 -3.50
CA LEU A 421 -17.24 -1.78 -2.97
C LEU A 421 -16.99 -0.77 -4.11
N PHE A 422 -16.17 -1.13 -5.09
CA PHE A 422 -15.80 -0.24 -6.19
C PHE A 422 -16.96 -0.01 -7.17
N ASP A 423 -17.83 -1.01 -7.38
CA ASP A 423 -19.09 -0.84 -8.13
C ASP A 423 -20.00 0.20 -7.46
N ALA A 424 -20.13 0.13 -6.14
CA ALA A 424 -20.95 1.04 -5.36
C ALA A 424 -20.40 2.48 -5.40
N ILE A 425 -19.09 2.65 -5.32
CA ILE A 425 -18.44 3.96 -5.43
C ILE A 425 -18.67 4.54 -6.83
N GLU A 426 -18.47 3.76 -7.90
CA GLU A 426 -18.73 4.21 -9.28
C GLU A 426 -20.22 4.51 -9.54
N ALA A 427 -21.12 3.79 -8.88
CA ALA A 427 -22.55 4.09 -8.89
C ALA A 427 -22.93 5.36 -8.12
N GLY A 428 -21.95 6.05 -7.51
CA GLY A 428 -22.15 7.30 -6.77
C GLY A 428 -22.63 7.12 -5.33
N LYS A 429 -22.55 5.90 -4.76
CA LYS A 429 -22.86 5.70 -3.33
C LYS A 429 -21.81 6.39 -2.47
N THR A 430 -22.27 7.30 -1.64
CA THR A 430 -21.43 8.03 -0.68
C THR A 430 -21.16 7.20 0.57
N LEU A 431 -20.18 7.61 1.37
CA LEU A 431 -19.99 7.07 2.70
C LEU A 431 -21.28 7.24 3.52
N PRO A 432 -21.75 6.19 4.21
CA PRO A 432 -22.98 6.26 4.95
C PRO A 432 -22.86 7.16 6.18
N ALA A 433 -23.89 7.96 6.41
CA ALA A 433 -24.12 8.67 7.66
C ALA A 433 -25.22 7.95 8.45
N ARG A 434 -25.09 7.91 9.76
CA ARG A 434 -26.09 7.24 10.61
C ARG A 434 -27.40 8.03 10.62
N VAL A 435 -28.51 7.33 10.34
CA VAL A 435 -29.87 7.85 10.41
C VAL A 435 -30.51 7.35 11.70
N SER A 436 -30.95 8.24 12.56
CA SER A 436 -31.57 7.93 13.84
C SER A 436 -33.09 8.15 13.83
N GLY A 437 -33.80 7.54 14.77
CA GLY A 437 -35.23 7.75 14.97
C GLY A 437 -36.15 7.03 13.96
N THR A 438 -35.59 6.12 13.16
CA THR A 438 -36.36 5.28 12.25
C THR A 438 -36.93 4.05 12.95
N SER A 439 -38.05 3.53 12.48
CA SER A 439 -38.57 2.23 12.87
C SER A 439 -39.31 1.54 11.73
N TYR A 440 -39.30 0.22 11.74
CA TYR A 440 -39.98 -0.63 10.77
C TYR A 440 -40.66 -1.80 11.45
N THR A 441 -41.96 -1.98 11.19
CA THR A 441 -42.73 -3.13 11.65
C THR A 441 -42.88 -4.13 10.52
N LEU A 442 -42.49 -5.38 10.75
CA LEU A 442 -42.50 -6.43 9.72
C LEU A 442 -43.89 -6.89 9.30
N ALA A 443 -44.87 -6.88 10.24
CA ALA A 443 -46.28 -7.19 9.97
C ALA A 443 -46.50 -8.51 9.19
N GLY A 444 -45.89 -9.60 9.65
CA GLY A 444 -45.95 -10.91 8.99
C GLY A 444 -45.02 -11.09 7.80
N LYS A 445 -44.07 -10.19 7.61
CA LYS A 445 -43.01 -10.27 6.58
C LYS A 445 -41.67 -10.52 7.26
N VAL A 446 -40.65 -10.82 6.43
CA VAL A 446 -39.27 -10.91 6.89
C VAL A 446 -38.39 -10.05 5.97
N LEU A 447 -37.25 -9.62 6.49
CA LEU A 447 -36.18 -9.03 5.68
C LEU A 447 -35.12 -10.10 5.40
N GLU A 448 -34.76 -10.25 4.14
CA GLU A 448 -33.71 -11.19 3.74
C GLU A 448 -32.59 -10.48 3.01
N PHE A 449 -31.37 -10.94 3.23
CA PHE A 449 -30.23 -10.67 2.38
C PHE A 449 -29.28 -11.86 2.32
N THR A 450 -28.58 -11.95 1.19
CA THR A 450 -27.50 -12.92 0.95
C THR A 450 -26.22 -12.15 0.87
N PRO A 451 -25.16 -12.47 1.63
CA PRO A 451 -23.85 -11.88 1.42
C PRO A 451 -23.40 -12.03 -0.03
N GLU A 452 -22.73 -11.03 -0.58
CA GLU A 452 -22.33 -11.01 -2.01
C GLU A 452 -21.43 -12.18 -2.38
N GLU A 453 -20.57 -12.60 -1.45
CA GLU A 453 -19.66 -13.73 -1.57
C GLU A 453 -19.55 -14.47 -0.23
N THR A 454 -18.73 -15.53 -0.19
CA THR A 454 -18.43 -16.24 1.07
C THR A 454 -18.13 -15.25 2.19
N VAL A 455 -18.78 -15.42 3.30
CA VAL A 455 -18.52 -14.69 4.54
C VAL A 455 -18.13 -15.67 5.63
N HIS A 456 -16.99 -15.41 6.27
CA HIS A 456 -16.51 -16.15 7.43
C HIS A 456 -16.62 -15.29 8.71
N PRO A 457 -15.79 -14.25 8.91
CA PRO A 457 -16.02 -13.34 10.02
C PRO A 457 -17.21 -12.45 9.70
N PHE A 458 -18.10 -12.26 10.65
CA PHE A 458 -19.20 -11.31 10.49
C PHE A 458 -19.66 -10.72 11.80
N THR A 459 -20.29 -9.57 11.71
CA THR A 459 -21.11 -9.00 12.78
C THR A 459 -22.44 -8.56 12.19
N ILE A 460 -23.53 -9.05 12.78
CA ILE A 460 -24.86 -8.53 12.52
C ILE A 460 -25.35 -7.79 13.76
N SER A 461 -25.87 -6.58 13.57
CA SER A 461 -26.40 -5.76 14.64
C SER A 461 -27.67 -5.04 14.20
N PHE A 462 -28.66 -4.99 15.05
CA PHE A 462 -29.89 -4.24 14.81
C PHE A 462 -30.55 -3.84 16.14
N LYS A 463 -31.44 -2.86 16.07
CA LYS A 463 -32.27 -2.48 17.23
C LYS A 463 -33.61 -3.18 17.17
N VAL A 464 -34.09 -3.58 18.33
CA VAL A 464 -35.44 -4.15 18.52
C VAL A 464 -36.15 -3.48 19.70
N LYS A 465 -37.48 -3.27 19.55
CA LYS A 465 -38.33 -2.68 20.57
C LYS A 465 -39.70 -3.34 20.55
N GLY A 466 -40.44 -3.30 21.66
CA GLY A 466 -41.78 -3.87 21.78
C GLY A 466 -41.76 -5.40 21.67
N ALA A 467 -40.75 -6.00 22.27
CA ALA A 467 -40.43 -7.40 22.07
C ALA A 467 -41.44 -8.34 22.72
N THR A 468 -42.02 -9.19 21.91
CA THR A 468 -42.74 -10.41 22.30
C THR A 468 -41.86 -11.62 22.00
N ASP A 469 -42.09 -12.73 22.70
CA ASP A 469 -41.40 -14.00 22.45
C ASP A 469 -41.56 -14.41 20.96
N GLY A 470 -40.50 -14.94 20.36
CA GLY A 470 -40.45 -15.34 18.95
C GLY A 470 -39.07 -15.17 18.35
N THR A 471 -38.92 -15.61 17.11
CA THR A 471 -37.67 -15.49 16.36
C THR A 471 -37.47 -14.04 15.87
N ILE A 472 -36.27 -13.49 16.05
CA ILE A 472 -35.90 -12.15 15.58
C ILE A 472 -34.87 -12.20 14.42
N ALA A 473 -34.10 -13.29 14.32
CA ALA A 473 -33.28 -13.56 13.16
C ALA A 473 -32.99 -15.04 12.97
N THR A 474 -32.81 -15.46 11.73
CA THR A 474 -32.39 -16.83 11.36
C THR A 474 -31.24 -16.76 10.37
N PHE A 475 -30.22 -17.57 10.57
CA PHE A 475 -29.06 -17.70 9.72
C PHE A 475 -29.09 -19.07 9.04
N THR A 476 -28.95 -19.12 7.72
CA THR A 476 -29.03 -20.39 6.97
C THR A 476 -27.87 -20.53 5.98
N ASN A 477 -27.56 -21.78 5.65
CA ASN A 477 -26.64 -22.10 4.55
C ASN A 477 -27.14 -23.37 3.84
N GLY A 478 -27.37 -23.27 2.51
CA GLY A 478 -27.88 -24.37 1.70
C GLY A 478 -29.21 -24.95 2.22
N GLY A 479 -30.06 -24.13 2.83
CA GLY A 479 -31.33 -24.54 3.45
C GLY A 479 -31.22 -25.06 4.90
N ASN A 480 -30.01 -25.27 5.42
CA ASN A 480 -29.80 -25.66 6.81
C ASN A 480 -29.77 -24.43 7.73
N THR A 481 -30.39 -24.50 8.90
CA THR A 481 -30.28 -23.46 9.92
C THR A 481 -28.91 -23.56 10.60
N MET A 482 -28.15 -22.49 10.52
CA MET A 482 -26.82 -22.35 11.16
C MET A 482 -26.94 -21.74 12.57
N GLY A 483 -27.95 -20.93 12.80
CA GLY A 483 -28.22 -20.32 14.10
C GLY A 483 -29.53 -19.53 14.10
N THR A 484 -30.07 -19.23 15.28
CA THR A 484 -31.26 -18.37 15.43
C THR A 484 -31.08 -17.41 16.59
N LEU A 485 -31.50 -16.17 16.41
CA LEU A 485 -31.75 -15.23 17.51
C LEU A 485 -33.25 -15.21 17.81
N LYS A 486 -33.61 -15.36 19.08
CA LYS A 486 -34.98 -15.36 19.55
C LYS A 486 -35.12 -14.44 20.76
N ILE A 487 -36.35 -13.99 21.00
CA ILE A 487 -36.77 -13.53 22.32
C ILE A 487 -37.49 -14.69 22.99
N GLN A 488 -37.02 -15.06 24.14
CA GLN A 488 -37.59 -16.16 24.95
C GLN A 488 -37.64 -15.72 26.42
N GLU A 489 -38.84 -15.76 27.03
CA GLU A 489 -39.06 -15.28 28.40
C GLU A 489 -38.54 -13.84 28.59
N GLY A 490 -38.74 -13.00 27.57
CA GLY A 490 -38.32 -11.61 27.55
C GLY A 490 -36.83 -11.35 27.32
N LYS A 491 -36.01 -12.37 27.15
CA LYS A 491 -34.57 -12.25 26.95
C LYS A 491 -34.16 -12.58 25.50
N VAL A 492 -33.13 -11.93 25.02
CA VAL A 492 -32.49 -12.32 23.76
C VAL A 492 -31.76 -13.65 23.96
N VAL A 493 -31.99 -14.61 23.08
CA VAL A 493 -31.35 -15.92 23.11
C VAL A 493 -30.79 -16.25 21.73
N TYR A 494 -29.50 -16.50 21.66
CA TYR A 494 -28.89 -17.13 20.48
C TYR A 494 -28.88 -18.64 20.64
N ASN A 495 -29.42 -19.37 19.69
CA ASN A 495 -29.39 -20.82 19.64
C ASN A 495 -28.53 -21.30 18.46
N SER A 496 -27.46 -22.02 18.74
CA SER A 496 -26.72 -22.81 17.78
C SER A 496 -27.33 -24.22 17.70
N PRO A 497 -27.53 -24.78 16.49
CA PRO A 497 -28.03 -26.15 16.34
C PRO A 497 -27.07 -27.20 16.92
N SER A 498 -25.79 -26.91 17.05
CA SER A 498 -24.74 -27.87 17.45
C SER A 498 -24.09 -27.59 18.79
N GLN A 499 -24.11 -26.33 19.28
CA GLN A 499 -23.31 -25.91 20.44
C GLN A 499 -24.12 -25.41 21.62
N GLY A 500 -25.45 -25.38 21.51
CA GLY A 500 -26.32 -24.93 22.59
C GLY A 500 -26.76 -23.47 22.46
N LYS A 501 -26.85 -22.74 23.56
CA LYS A 501 -27.43 -21.40 23.56
C LYS A 501 -26.66 -20.40 24.40
N ILE A 502 -26.74 -19.13 24.03
CA ILE A 502 -26.36 -17.98 24.87
C ILE A 502 -27.63 -17.23 25.24
N VAL A 503 -27.74 -16.86 26.51
CA VAL A 503 -28.88 -16.08 27.03
C VAL A 503 -28.42 -14.68 27.37
N GLY A 504 -28.97 -13.70 26.66
CA GLY A 504 -28.66 -12.29 26.80
C GLY A 504 -29.58 -11.53 27.78
N GLY A 505 -29.60 -10.21 27.60
CA GLY A 505 -30.37 -9.29 28.42
C GLY A 505 -31.88 -9.32 28.17
N ASN A 506 -32.63 -8.69 29.07
CA ASN A 506 -34.06 -8.46 28.91
C ASN A 506 -34.31 -7.33 27.90
N VAL A 507 -35.26 -7.49 27.00
CA VAL A 507 -35.63 -6.56 25.95
C VAL A 507 -37.12 -6.28 25.86
N THR A 508 -37.86 -6.53 26.95
CA THR A 508 -39.34 -6.42 27.01
C THR A 508 -39.84 -5.18 27.76
N ASP A 509 -38.97 -4.22 28.07
CA ASP A 509 -39.31 -2.98 28.79
C ASP A 509 -39.88 -1.86 27.86
N ASN A 510 -40.15 -2.20 26.61
CA ASN A 510 -40.60 -1.27 25.56
C ASN A 510 -39.61 -0.14 25.24
N GLN A 511 -38.30 -0.35 25.49
CA GLN A 511 -37.23 0.51 25.05
C GLN A 511 -36.52 -0.09 23.83
N TRP A 512 -35.72 0.72 23.13
CA TRP A 512 -34.84 0.23 22.08
C TRP A 512 -33.62 -0.48 22.67
N HIS A 513 -33.42 -1.72 22.28
CA HIS A 513 -32.22 -2.51 22.60
C HIS A 513 -31.43 -2.84 21.36
N VAL A 514 -30.11 -2.78 21.45
CA VAL A 514 -29.20 -3.22 20.41
C VAL A 514 -28.88 -4.70 20.62
N VAL A 515 -29.15 -5.51 19.60
CA VAL A 515 -28.76 -6.93 19.60
C VAL A 515 -27.64 -7.08 18.60
N SER A 516 -26.45 -7.51 19.03
CA SER A 516 -25.29 -7.75 18.18
C SER A 516 -24.79 -9.18 18.34
N LEU A 517 -24.63 -9.88 17.22
CA LEU A 517 -23.98 -11.19 17.13
C LEU A 517 -22.71 -11.02 16.30
N THR A 518 -21.57 -11.31 16.91
CA THR A 518 -20.28 -11.27 16.22
C THR A 518 -19.68 -12.68 16.16
N HIS A 519 -19.21 -13.06 14.99
CA HIS A 519 -18.63 -14.36 14.71
C HIS A 519 -17.17 -14.23 14.27
N TYR A 520 -16.27 -14.74 15.10
CA TYR A 520 -14.83 -14.86 14.83
C TYR A 520 -14.55 -16.23 14.22
N TYR A 521 -14.62 -16.33 12.89
CA TYR A 521 -14.44 -17.61 12.20
C TYR A 521 -13.07 -18.23 12.50
N ALA A 522 -12.00 -17.44 12.43
CA ALA A 522 -10.65 -17.93 12.68
C ALA A 522 -10.47 -18.49 14.10
N GLN A 523 -11.09 -17.85 15.09
CA GLN A 523 -11.07 -18.33 16.47
C GLN A 523 -12.07 -19.48 16.72
N GLY A 524 -13.03 -19.67 15.82
CA GLY A 524 -14.15 -20.59 16.03
C GLY A 524 -15.04 -20.16 17.20
N ARG A 525 -15.43 -18.88 17.26
CA ARG A 525 -16.21 -18.31 18.38
C ARG A 525 -17.34 -17.42 17.87
N THR A 526 -18.50 -17.55 18.50
CA THR A 526 -19.66 -16.66 18.32
C THR A 526 -19.99 -15.99 19.65
N LEU A 527 -20.11 -14.67 19.68
CA LEU A 527 -20.41 -13.87 20.85
C LEU A 527 -21.73 -13.13 20.65
N LEU A 528 -22.56 -13.11 21.69
CA LEU A 528 -23.81 -12.35 21.75
C LEU A 528 -23.66 -11.16 22.68
N TYR A 529 -24.06 -9.99 22.20
CA TYR A 529 -24.20 -8.77 22.99
C TYR A 529 -25.66 -8.32 23.02
N THR A 530 -26.10 -7.87 24.16
CA THR A 530 -27.34 -7.11 24.33
C THR A 530 -26.94 -5.74 24.85
N ASP A 531 -27.19 -4.71 24.04
CA ASP A 531 -26.62 -3.39 24.22
C ASP A 531 -25.08 -3.47 24.29
N LYS A 532 -24.44 -2.93 25.30
CA LYS A 532 -22.99 -3.01 25.50
C LYS A 532 -22.52 -4.25 26.26
N SER A 533 -23.46 -5.08 26.73
CA SER A 533 -23.13 -6.19 27.63
C SER A 533 -22.91 -7.49 26.86
N LEU A 534 -21.72 -8.07 27.00
CA LEU A 534 -21.44 -9.41 26.52
C LEU A 534 -22.30 -10.43 27.34
N ALA A 535 -23.17 -11.12 26.64
CA ALA A 535 -24.04 -12.15 27.24
C ALA A 535 -23.34 -13.51 27.41
N GLY A 536 -22.42 -13.81 26.51
CA GLY A 536 -21.67 -15.07 26.47
C GLY A 536 -21.15 -15.40 25.10
N GLU A 537 -20.55 -16.59 24.98
CA GLU A 537 -19.95 -17.10 23.77
C GLU A 537 -20.21 -18.59 23.55
N LEU A 538 -20.13 -19.03 22.29
CA LEU A 538 -20.11 -20.45 21.89
C LEU A 538 -18.91 -20.72 21.01
N ASN A 539 -18.36 -21.94 21.14
CA ASN A 539 -17.28 -22.41 20.28
C ASN A 539 -17.87 -23.06 19.03
N GLU A 540 -17.85 -22.35 17.91
CA GLU A 540 -18.36 -22.84 16.62
C GLU A 540 -17.72 -22.12 15.45
N LYS A 541 -17.73 -22.76 14.28
CA LYS A 541 -17.38 -22.14 12.99
C LYS A 541 -18.62 -22.14 12.10
N LEU A 542 -19.04 -20.95 11.67
CA LEU A 542 -20.23 -20.75 10.86
C LEU A 542 -19.82 -20.19 9.48
N THR A 543 -20.37 -20.80 8.45
CA THR A 543 -20.45 -20.18 7.12
C THR A 543 -21.92 -19.92 6.84
N VAL A 544 -22.28 -18.66 6.71
CA VAL A 544 -23.70 -18.26 6.54
C VAL A 544 -23.91 -17.79 5.10
N GLY A 545 -24.86 -18.42 4.44
CA GLY A 545 -25.24 -18.06 3.06
C GLY A 545 -26.44 -17.11 2.98
N LYS A 546 -27.24 -17.00 4.04
CA LYS A 546 -28.41 -16.10 4.07
C LYS A 546 -28.76 -15.68 5.50
N PHE A 547 -29.13 -14.42 5.63
CA PHE A 547 -29.65 -13.81 6.85
C PHE A 547 -31.13 -13.43 6.67
N ILE A 548 -31.96 -13.82 7.63
CA ILE A 548 -33.39 -13.57 7.65
C ILE A 548 -33.70 -12.85 8.98
N ILE A 549 -34.25 -11.65 8.92
CA ILE A 549 -34.64 -10.86 10.08
C ILE A 549 -36.14 -10.90 10.23
N GLY A 550 -36.59 -11.25 11.43
CA GLY A 550 -37.99 -11.40 11.77
C GLY A 550 -38.50 -12.84 11.68
N ASP A 551 -39.80 -12.98 11.85
CA ASP A 551 -40.53 -14.25 11.82
C ASP A 551 -41.92 -13.97 11.28
N ASN A 552 -42.38 -14.78 10.34
CA ASN A 552 -43.70 -14.65 9.71
C ASN A 552 -44.86 -14.87 10.70
N SER A 553 -44.62 -15.46 11.89
CA SER A 553 -45.67 -15.98 12.74
C SER A 553 -46.08 -15.13 13.97
N SER A 554 -45.26 -14.13 14.39
CA SER A 554 -45.52 -13.47 15.68
C SER A 554 -44.93 -12.05 15.80
N THR A 555 -45.20 -11.18 14.82
CA THR A 555 -44.54 -9.86 14.77
C THR A 555 -45.44 -8.69 15.16
N GLU A 556 -46.64 -8.93 15.69
CA GLU A 556 -47.49 -7.82 16.13
C GLU A 556 -46.81 -7.01 17.23
N GLY A 557 -46.62 -5.72 16.99
CA GLY A 557 -46.06 -4.77 17.94
C GLY A 557 -44.55 -4.73 18.05
N ARG A 558 -43.79 -5.59 17.32
CA ARG A 558 -42.33 -5.57 17.34
C ARG A 558 -41.79 -4.58 16.27
N GLU A 559 -40.96 -3.67 16.72
CA GLU A 559 -40.28 -2.68 15.83
C GLU A 559 -38.80 -3.04 15.70
N TYR A 560 -38.26 -2.83 14.51
CA TYR A 560 -36.84 -2.97 14.17
C TYR A 560 -36.28 -1.64 13.69
N SER A 561 -34.98 -1.40 13.89
CA SER A 561 -34.28 -0.23 13.40
C SER A 561 -32.79 -0.54 13.20
N GLU A 562 -32.14 0.24 12.33
CA GLU A 562 -30.69 0.28 12.17
C GLU A 562 -30.05 -1.12 11.97
N LEU A 563 -30.42 -1.83 10.90
CA LEU A 563 -29.78 -3.10 10.56
C LEU A 563 -28.40 -2.86 9.95
N PHE A 564 -27.38 -3.41 10.61
CA PHE A 564 -25.99 -3.43 10.14
C PHE A 564 -25.53 -4.86 9.90
N PHE A 565 -24.79 -5.05 8.82
CA PHE A 565 -24.05 -6.27 8.56
C PHE A 565 -22.64 -5.95 8.10
N TYR A 566 -21.67 -6.44 8.85
CA TYR A 566 -20.24 -6.28 8.60
C TYR A 566 -19.62 -7.61 8.22
N ARG A 567 -18.73 -7.61 7.23
CA ARG A 567 -17.89 -8.76 6.86
C ARG A 567 -16.68 -8.90 7.79
N SER A 568 -16.84 -8.62 9.06
CA SER A 568 -15.79 -8.66 10.06
C SER A 568 -16.37 -8.93 11.43
N ALA A 569 -15.63 -9.66 12.24
CA ALA A 569 -15.94 -9.77 13.66
C ALA A 569 -15.54 -8.47 14.37
N MET A 570 -16.45 -7.88 15.10
CA MET A 570 -16.23 -6.67 15.90
C MET A 570 -15.84 -7.03 17.33
N ASN A 571 -14.80 -6.35 17.83
CA ASN A 571 -14.42 -6.45 19.23
C ASN A 571 -15.36 -5.62 20.14
N GLU A 572 -15.17 -5.73 21.44
CA GLU A 572 -16.02 -5.07 22.43
C GLU A 572 -16.02 -3.55 22.29
N GLU A 573 -14.87 -2.94 22.00
CA GLU A 573 -14.76 -1.49 21.83
C GLU A 573 -15.55 -1.02 20.59
N GLU A 574 -15.52 -1.77 19.49
CA GLU A 574 -16.32 -1.50 18.28
C GLU A 574 -17.82 -1.66 18.56
N ILE A 575 -18.24 -2.74 19.24
CA ILE A 575 -19.64 -2.93 19.66
C ILE A 575 -20.12 -1.77 20.55
N ASN A 576 -19.31 -1.35 21.52
CA ASN A 576 -19.64 -0.23 22.39
C ASN A 576 -19.83 1.07 21.61
N LYS A 577 -18.95 1.37 20.67
CA LYS A 577 -19.06 2.55 19.78
C LYS A 577 -20.30 2.49 18.90
N LEU A 578 -20.63 1.31 18.38
CA LEU A 578 -21.85 1.10 17.58
C LEU A 578 -23.11 1.37 18.43
N CYS A 579 -23.15 0.88 19.68
CA CYS A 579 -24.23 1.16 20.63
C CYS A 579 -24.32 2.65 21.00
N ASP A 580 -23.20 3.37 21.07
CA ASP A 580 -23.16 4.82 21.34
C ASP A 580 -23.61 5.68 20.17
N GLY A 581 -23.91 5.09 19.02
CA GLY A 581 -24.40 5.82 17.86
C GLY A 581 -23.32 6.19 16.84
N SER A 582 -22.08 5.72 17.00
CA SER A 582 -21.04 5.90 15.98
C SER A 582 -21.38 5.18 14.68
N MET A 583 -21.03 5.77 13.54
CA MET A 583 -21.12 5.12 12.23
C MET A 583 -19.80 4.43 11.93
N LEU A 584 -19.73 3.12 12.18
CA LEU A 584 -18.57 2.31 11.86
C LEU A 584 -18.65 1.86 10.41
N LYS A 585 -17.58 2.05 9.62
CA LYS A 585 -17.60 1.91 8.16
C LYS A 585 -16.78 0.73 7.63
N SER A 586 -15.80 0.25 8.41
CA SER A 586 -14.90 -0.81 7.94
C SER A 586 -15.63 -2.12 7.70
N SER A 587 -15.48 -2.71 6.50
CA SER A 587 -16.13 -3.96 6.09
C SER A 587 -17.66 -3.95 6.13
N LEU A 588 -18.28 -2.78 6.02
CA LEU A 588 -19.73 -2.62 6.08
C LEU A 588 -20.36 -3.00 4.74
N GLU A 589 -21.07 -4.12 4.67
CA GLU A 589 -21.79 -4.56 3.47
C GLU A 589 -23.24 -4.09 3.46
N ILE A 590 -23.91 -4.07 4.62
CA ILE A 590 -25.29 -3.58 4.72
C ILE A 590 -25.42 -2.59 5.88
N TYR A 591 -26.01 -1.45 5.56
CA TYR A 591 -26.60 -0.54 6.51
C TYR A 591 -28.00 -0.14 6.02
N ALA A 592 -29.02 -0.65 6.67
CA ALA A 592 -30.40 -0.29 6.41
C ALA A 592 -30.99 0.41 7.65
N PRO A 593 -31.35 1.70 7.57
CA PRO A 593 -31.94 2.43 8.68
C PRO A 593 -33.26 1.85 9.16
N LEU A 594 -33.99 1.12 8.29
CA LEU A 594 -35.31 0.54 8.51
C LEU A 594 -36.35 1.63 8.80
N ASP A 595 -36.57 2.49 7.80
CA ASP A 595 -37.55 3.56 7.83
C ASP A 595 -38.90 3.08 7.26
N GLY A 596 -39.86 2.82 8.13
CA GLY A 596 -41.20 2.36 7.79
C GLY A 596 -42.06 3.37 7.02
N SER A 597 -41.62 4.63 6.92
CA SER A 597 -42.27 5.64 6.07
C SER A 597 -41.95 5.46 4.57
N LYS A 598 -40.92 4.66 4.24
CA LYS A 598 -40.48 4.38 2.88
C LYS A 598 -41.10 3.07 2.37
N SER A 599 -41.37 3.02 1.07
CA SER A 599 -41.90 1.82 0.39
C SER A 599 -40.85 0.74 0.14
N THR A 600 -39.58 1.09 0.20
CA THR A 600 -38.43 0.20 -0.06
C THR A 600 -37.41 0.31 1.06
N ILE A 601 -36.72 -0.80 1.33
CA ILE A 601 -35.56 -0.81 2.24
C ILE A 601 -34.32 -0.49 1.42
N GLU A 602 -33.64 0.58 1.81
CA GLU A 602 -32.42 1.04 1.15
C GLU A 602 -31.20 0.56 1.92
N ASN A 603 -30.22 0.00 1.21
CA ASN A 603 -28.88 -0.23 1.75
C ASN A 603 -28.01 1.01 1.51
N LEU A 604 -27.66 1.72 2.58
CA LEU A 604 -26.84 2.94 2.54
C LEU A 604 -25.33 2.66 2.59
N ALA A 605 -24.90 1.42 2.82
CA ALA A 605 -23.49 1.04 2.76
C ALA A 605 -22.94 1.16 1.33
N GLN A 606 -21.64 1.34 1.21
CA GLN A 606 -20.94 1.27 -0.09
C GLN A 606 -20.79 -0.19 -0.55
N SER A 607 -21.92 -0.77 -0.92
CA SER A 607 -22.10 -2.12 -1.44
C SER A 607 -23.28 -2.12 -2.39
N MET A 608 -23.28 -3.02 -3.36
CA MET A 608 -24.42 -3.23 -4.27
C MET A 608 -25.41 -4.25 -3.72
N ASN A 609 -25.15 -4.85 -2.58
CA ASN A 609 -26.06 -5.77 -1.93
C ASN A 609 -27.37 -5.10 -1.54
N THR A 610 -28.45 -5.87 -1.50
CA THR A 610 -29.80 -5.38 -1.22
C THR A 610 -30.47 -6.18 -0.10
N VAL A 611 -31.32 -5.50 0.67
CA VAL A 611 -32.23 -6.13 1.63
C VAL A 611 -33.60 -6.24 1.00
N VAL A 612 -34.14 -7.44 0.95
CA VAL A 612 -35.43 -7.74 0.29
C VAL A 612 -36.48 -8.00 1.37
N VAL A 613 -37.65 -7.39 1.21
CA VAL A 613 -38.84 -7.69 2.03
C VAL A 613 -39.56 -8.85 1.39
N LYS A 614 -39.78 -9.94 2.13
CA LYS A 614 -40.56 -11.09 1.68
C LYS A 614 -41.77 -11.29 2.58
N SER A 615 -42.91 -11.57 1.94
CA SER A 615 -44.08 -12.21 2.51
C SER A 615 -44.07 -13.68 2.08
N GLU A 616 -44.53 -14.61 2.89
CA GLU A 616 -44.77 -15.99 2.45
C GLU A 616 -45.71 -16.05 1.27
#